data_18bc946701042d1f84dcb0610391aa43
#
_entry.id   18bc946701042d1f84dcb0610391aa43
#
_cell.length_a   1.000
_cell.length_b   1.000
_cell.length_c   1.000
_cell.angle_alpha   90.00
_cell.angle_beta   90.00
_cell.angle_gamma   90.00
#
_symmetry.space_group_name_H-M   'P 1'
#
loop_
_entity.id
_entity.type
_entity.pdbx_description
1 polymer ?
#
loop_
_entity_poly.entity_id
_entity_poly.type
_entity_poly.pdbx_seq_one_letter_code
_entity_poly.pdbx_strand_id
1 'polypeptide(L)'
;MAESVITSYFPSQIASDQEKQSLEYGTTVGRAIEREWFNNDNGNSRFKSNQVSFHNLRLYARGEQSIQKYKDELSINGDLSYLNLDWKPVPIIPKFVDIVVNGISDRQFDIKAYSQDPYGVNKRTKYMESLIRDMQTKELNEFAEAEFGVNLFENNPETLPKNKEELDVHMQLSYKQQVELAEEQALNVLLDGNKYDLIKRRCNYDITTIGIGAVKNTFTKAEGAKVEYVDPVNLVWSYTDSPYFDDIYYVGEVKSVHLNELKKEFPWLTNDDLKEIAGQSVSNSGFYNRTINNNDEDDSNTVQVLYFNYKTFTNEVYKVKETATGASKIIPKTDEFNPPEEMYEEYGISKLSQSLEVLYEGVKIVGGKTLKWELAKNMIRPKSDYTKTKMNYSIVAPRMYKGRIESIVSR
;
A
#
# COMPACT_ATOMS: atom_id res chain seq x y z
N MET A 1 36.83 -22.19 -15.51
CA MET A 1 35.82 -22.20 -14.42
C MET A 1 34.51 -21.79 -15.05
N ALA A 2 33.54 -22.69 -15.12
CA ALA A 2 32.24 -22.37 -15.66
C ALA A 2 31.51 -21.48 -14.62
N GLU A 3 31.28 -20.21 -14.97
CA GLU A 3 30.38 -19.36 -14.23
C GLU A 3 29.02 -20.04 -14.22
N SER A 4 28.57 -20.46 -13.05
CA SER A 4 27.18 -20.85 -12.84
C SER A 4 26.32 -19.61 -13.13
N VAL A 5 25.71 -19.58 -14.31
CA VAL A 5 24.73 -18.59 -14.67
C VAL A 5 23.54 -18.76 -13.73
N ILE A 6 23.54 -18.02 -12.64
CA ILE A 6 22.36 -17.85 -11.80
C ILE A 6 21.42 -17.01 -12.69
N THR A 7 20.48 -17.67 -13.35
CA THR A 7 19.41 -17.03 -14.12
C THR A 7 18.42 -16.41 -13.12
N SER A 8 18.83 -15.32 -12.48
CA SER A 8 17.92 -14.43 -11.80
C SER A 8 17.07 -13.76 -12.88
N TYR A 9 15.76 -13.94 -12.86
CA TYR A 9 14.85 -13.29 -13.79
C TYR A 9 14.77 -11.77 -13.57
N PHE A 10 15.15 -11.30 -12.39
CA PHE A 10 15.18 -9.88 -12.05
C PHE A 10 16.56 -9.28 -12.40
N PRO A 11 16.58 -8.03 -12.89
CA PRO A 11 17.83 -7.33 -13.15
C PRO A 11 18.57 -7.03 -11.83
N SER A 12 19.88 -6.78 -11.95
CA SER A 12 20.71 -6.49 -10.78
C SER A 12 20.25 -5.23 -10.05
N GLN A 13 20.07 -5.33 -8.74
CA GLN A 13 19.78 -4.15 -7.91
C GLN A 13 21.00 -3.25 -7.69
N ILE A 14 22.21 -3.75 -7.99
CA ILE A 14 23.48 -3.02 -7.84
C ILE A 14 23.77 -2.17 -9.09
N ALA A 15 22.94 -2.24 -10.13
CA ALA A 15 23.07 -1.44 -11.34
C ALA A 15 23.15 0.06 -11.02
N SER A 16 23.76 0.86 -11.90
CA SER A 16 23.85 2.31 -11.75
C SER A 16 22.46 2.96 -11.77
N ASP A 17 22.33 4.13 -11.15
CA ASP A 17 21.06 4.85 -11.11
C ASP A 17 20.53 5.21 -12.50
N GLN A 18 21.43 5.50 -13.45
CA GLN A 18 21.06 5.76 -14.85
C GLN A 18 20.49 4.50 -15.52
N GLU A 19 21.09 3.35 -15.28
CA GLU A 19 20.60 2.06 -15.79
C GLU A 19 19.24 1.70 -15.19
N LYS A 20 19.04 1.90 -13.87
CA LYS A 20 17.76 1.67 -13.19
C LYS A 20 16.64 2.54 -13.73
N GLN A 21 16.94 3.76 -14.20
CA GLN A 21 15.95 4.67 -14.79
C GLN A 21 15.61 4.30 -16.25
N SER A 22 16.38 3.44 -16.90
CA SER A 22 16.15 3.05 -18.28
C SER A 22 14.85 2.25 -18.46
N LEU A 23 14.17 2.44 -19.59
CA LEU A 23 12.97 1.67 -19.93
C LEU A 23 13.27 0.17 -20.10
N GLU A 24 14.49 -0.18 -20.51
CA GLU A 24 14.94 -1.57 -20.65
C GLU A 24 15.00 -2.29 -19.31
N TYR A 25 15.52 -1.62 -18.28
CA TYR A 25 15.53 -2.14 -16.91
C TYR A 25 14.10 -2.37 -16.43
N GLY A 26 13.21 -1.38 -16.60
CA GLY A 26 11.80 -1.49 -16.25
C GLY A 26 11.08 -2.62 -17.00
N THR A 27 11.41 -2.81 -18.28
CA THR A 27 10.84 -3.90 -19.09
C THR A 27 11.31 -5.26 -18.57
N THR A 28 12.56 -5.39 -18.14
CA THR A 28 13.09 -6.62 -17.57
C THR A 28 12.42 -6.94 -16.22
N VAL A 29 12.25 -5.94 -15.35
CA VAL A 29 11.49 -6.08 -14.10
C VAL A 29 10.04 -6.52 -14.38
N GLY A 30 9.36 -5.83 -15.29
CA GLY A 30 7.98 -6.16 -15.67
C GLY A 30 7.84 -7.59 -16.22
N ARG A 31 8.78 -8.04 -17.05
CA ARG A 31 8.83 -9.44 -17.54
C ARG A 31 9.09 -10.45 -16.43
N ALA A 32 9.95 -10.12 -15.46
CA ALA A 32 10.21 -10.98 -14.34
C ALA A 32 8.96 -11.17 -13.47
N ILE A 33 8.24 -10.07 -13.14
CA ILE A 33 6.99 -10.13 -12.39
C ILE A 33 5.91 -10.89 -13.17
N GLU A 34 5.81 -10.66 -14.48
CA GLU A 34 4.87 -11.37 -15.36
C GLU A 34 5.15 -12.88 -15.36
N ARG A 35 6.41 -13.29 -15.40
CA ARG A 35 6.79 -14.70 -15.31
C ARG A 35 6.40 -15.32 -13.97
N GLU A 36 6.62 -14.63 -12.87
CA GLU A 36 6.18 -15.09 -11.55
C GLU A 36 4.65 -15.30 -11.50
N TRP A 37 3.89 -14.45 -12.17
CA TRP A 37 2.43 -14.57 -12.26
C TRP A 37 2.00 -15.76 -13.13
N PHE A 38 2.60 -15.90 -14.31
CA PHE A 38 2.19 -16.88 -15.32
C PHE A 38 3.01 -18.16 -15.31
N ASN A 39 4.02 -18.27 -14.42
CA ASN A 39 4.99 -19.36 -14.48
C ASN A 39 4.31 -20.73 -14.36
N ASN A 40 4.32 -21.45 -15.47
CA ASN A 40 3.78 -22.79 -15.62
C ASN A 40 4.86 -23.87 -15.69
N ASP A 41 6.16 -23.49 -15.63
CA ASP A 41 7.26 -24.39 -16.03
C ASP A 41 7.35 -25.69 -15.21
N ASN A 42 6.71 -25.77 -14.03
CA ASN A 42 6.66 -27.00 -13.24
C ASN A 42 5.31 -27.27 -12.52
N GLY A 43 4.21 -26.64 -12.96
CA GLY A 43 2.89 -26.93 -12.38
C GLY A 43 2.61 -26.36 -10.99
N ASN A 44 3.60 -25.80 -10.30
CA ASN A 44 3.55 -25.38 -8.91
C ASN A 44 3.86 -23.90 -8.70
N SER A 45 3.40 -23.01 -9.55
CA SER A 45 3.50 -21.58 -9.25
C SER A 45 2.75 -21.26 -7.96
N ARG A 46 3.44 -20.61 -7.00
CA ARG A 46 2.85 -20.15 -5.74
C ARG A 46 1.58 -19.32 -5.96
N PHE A 47 1.62 -18.40 -6.91
CA PHE A 47 0.50 -17.51 -7.21
C PHE A 47 -0.68 -18.25 -7.82
N LYS A 48 -0.45 -19.20 -8.73
CA LYS A 48 -1.52 -20.01 -9.30
C LYS A 48 -2.20 -20.91 -8.25
N SER A 49 -1.41 -21.48 -7.35
CA SER A 49 -1.95 -22.24 -6.22
C SER A 49 -2.79 -21.35 -5.30
N ASN A 50 -2.30 -20.13 -4.99
CA ASN A 50 -3.05 -19.15 -4.19
C ASN A 50 -4.33 -18.71 -4.91
N GLN A 51 -4.31 -18.44 -6.22
CA GLN A 51 -5.50 -18.06 -6.99
C GLN A 51 -6.59 -19.13 -6.91
N VAL A 52 -6.22 -20.39 -7.16
CA VAL A 52 -7.16 -21.51 -7.07
C VAL A 52 -7.69 -21.65 -5.65
N SER A 53 -6.84 -21.54 -4.64
CA SER A 53 -7.22 -21.60 -3.24
C SER A 53 -8.19 -20.47 -2.87
N PHE A 54 -7.89 -19.24 -3.25
CA PHE A 54 -8.73 -18.07 -2.98
C PHE A 54 -10.09 -18.17 -3.67
N HIS A 55 -10.11 -18.65 -4.92
CA HIS A 55 -11.36 -18.90 -5.64
C HIS A 55 -12.21 -19.93 -4.92
N ASN A 56 -11.63 -21.08 -4.56
CA ASN A 56 -12.34 -22.14 -3.85
C ASN A 56 -12.87 -21.67 -2.47
N LEU A 57 -12.08 -20.87 -1.73
CA LEU A 57 -12.51 -20.32 -0.45
C LEU A 57 -13.69 -19.34 -0.61
N ARG A 58 -13.69 -18.53 -1.68
CA ARG A 58 -14.82 -17.63 -1.99
C ARG A 58 -16.08 -18.42 -2.37
N LEU A 59 -15.96 -19.49 -3.16
CA LEU A 59 -17.08 -20.39 -3.46
C LEU A 59 -17.61 -21.04 -2.19
N TYR A 60 -16.71 -21.53 -1.34
CA TYR A 60 -17.08 -22.14 -0.06
C TYR A 60 -17.77 -21.15 0.88
N ALA A 61 -17.27 -19.91 0.96
CA ALA A 61 -17.89 -18.84 1.74
C ALA A 61 -19.29 -18.47 1.26
N ARG A 62 -19.60 -18.67 -0.03
CA ARG A 62 -20.93 -18.48 -0.61
C ARG A 62 -21.84 -19.70 -0.49
N GLY A 63 -21.30 -20.84 -0.08
CA GLY A 63 -22.02 -22.11 -0.09
C GLY A 63 -22.16 -22.77 -1.47
N GLU A 64 -21.38 -22.30 -2.45
CA GLU A 64 -21.37 -22.76 -3.85
C GLU A 64 -20.25 -23.80 -4.12
N GLN A 65 -19.95 -24.63 -3.13
CA GLN A 65 -18.91 -25.66 -3.29
C GLN A 65 -19.36 -26.81 -4.20
N SER A 66 -18.41 -27.40 -4.91
CA SER A 66 -18.66 -28.58 -5.73
C SER A 66 -19.00 -29.78 -4.85
N ILE A 67 -20.15 -30.38 -5.11
CA ILE A 67 -20.63 -31.59 -4.43
C ILE A 67 -19.97 -32.86 -5.00
N GLN A 68 -19.40 -32.74 -6.20
CA GLN A 68 -18.89 -33.93 -6.91
C GLN A 68 -17.79 -34.65 -6.12
N LYS A 69 -16.89 -33.89 -5.48
CA LYS A 69 -15.83 -34.46 -4.64
C LYS A 69 -16.37 -35.34 -3.51
N TYR A 70 -17.42 -34.90 -2.86
CA TYR A 70 -18.08 -35.70 -1.79
C TYR A 70 -18.79 -36.91 -2.35
N LYS A 71 -19.40 -36.81 -3.53
CA LYS A 71 -20.01 -37.97 -4.21
C LYS A 71 -18.95 -38.97 -4.59
N ASP A 72 -17.81 -38.53 -5.11
CA ASP A 72 -16.72 -39.43 -5.48
C ASP A 72 -16.10 -40.13 -4.28
N GLU A 73 -15.92 -39.42 -3.14
CA GLU A 73 -15.39 -40.01 -1.90
C GLU A 73 -16.37 -40.99 -1.23
N LEU A 74 -17.67 -40.77 -1.32
CA LEU A 74 -18.69 -41.61 -0.71
C LEU A 74 -19.19 -42.72 -1.64
N SER A 75 -18.83 -42.69 -2.90
CA SER A 75 -19.23 -43.72 -3.86
C SER A 75 -18.50 -45.04 -3.62
N ILE A 76 -19.21 -46.13 -3.59
CA ILE A 76 -18.65 -47.49 -3.59
C ILE A 76 -18.72 -48.00 -5.03
N ASN A 77 -17.56 -48.13 -5.70
CA ASN A 77 -17.47 -48.51 -7.13
C ASN A 77 -18.29 -47.61 -8.08
N GLY A 78 -18.45 -46.34 -7.74
CA GLY A 78 -19.25 -45.38 -8.53
C GLY A 78 -20.75 -45.43 -8.23
N ASP A 79 -21.22 -46.27 -7.33
CA ASP A 79 -22.62 -46.38 -6.94
C ASP A 79 -22.90 -45.58 -5.65
N LEU A 80 -23.91 -44.72 -5.70
CA LEU A 80 -24.42 -43.90 -4.57
C LEU A 80 -25.85 -44.30 -4.18
N SER A 81 -26.42 -45.32 -4.81
CA SER A 81 -27.83 -45.69 -4.61
C SER A 81 -28.15 -46.15 -3.19
N TYR A 82 -27.15 -46.61 -2.43
CA TYR A 82 -27.28 -47.00 -1.03
C TYR A 82 -27.44 -45.82 -0.07
N LEU A 83 -27.08 -44.57 -0.55
CA LEU A 83 -27.17 -43.36 0.26
C LEU A 83 -28.45 -42.61 -0.14
N ASN A 84 -29.44 -42.60 0.76
CA ASN A 84 -30.63 -41.75 0.58
C ASN A 84 -30.35 -40.33 1.12
N LEU A 85 -29.41 -39.59 0.47
CA LEU A 85 -29.01 -38.27 0.89
C LEU A 85 -29.50 -37.20 -0.09
N ASP A 86 -30.01 -36.08 0.44
CA ASP A 86 -30.22 -34.87 -0.34
C ASP A 86 -28.88 -34.14 -0.48
N TRP A 87 -28.34 -34.12 -1.71
CA TRP A 87 -27.04 -33.53 -2.06
C TRP A 87 -27.07 -32.00 -2.16
N LYS A 88 -28.12 -31.35 -1.63
CA LYS A 88 -28.15 -29.87 -1.62
C LYS A 88 -27.30 -29.38 -0.46
N PRO A 89 -26.28 -28.50 -0.78
CA PRO A 89 -25.48 -27.91 0.27
C PRO A 89 -26.35 -26.98 1.14
N VAL A 90 -26.19 -27.04 2.43
CA VAL A 90 -26.82 -26.10 3.36
C VAL A 90 -25.85 -24.95 3.59
N PRO A 91 -26.13 -23.72 3.11
CA PRO A 91 -25.24 -22.58 3.20
C PRO A 91 -25.22 -21.96 4.61
N ILE A 92 -24.50 -22.57 5.54
CA ILE A 92 -24.36 -22.11 6.93
C ILE A 92 -23.28 -21.01 7.01
N ILE A 93 -22.17 -21.20 6.32
CA ILE A 93 -20.97 -20.34 6.38
C ILE A 93 -21.25 -18.89 5.96
N PRO A 94 -22.01 -18.60 4.89
CA PRO A 94 -22.29 -17.23 4.49
C PRO A 94 -22.84 -16.37 5.62
N LYS A 95 -23.75 -16.93 6.42
CA LYS A 95 -24.35 -16.24 7.55
C LYS A 95 -23.32 -15.86 8.62
N PHE A 96 -22.38 -16.76 8.93
CA PHE A 96 -21.32 -16.46 9.89
C PHE A 96 -20.31 -15.46 9.35
N VAL A 97 -19.96 -15.55 8.07
CA VAL A 97 -19.09 -14.56 7.41
C VAL A 97 -19.73 -13.18 7.47
N ASP A 98 -21.00 -13.04 7.16
CA ASP A 98 -21.71 -11.77 7.22
C ASP A 98 -21.75 -11.19 8.64
N ILE A 99 -21.94 -12.00 9.66
CA ILE A 99 -21.92 -11.55 11.07
C ILE A 99 -20.54 -11.02 11.43
N VAL A 100 -19.47 -11.73 11.07
CA VAL A 100 -18.10 -11.31 11.36
C VAL A 100 -17.73 -10.04 10.61
N VAL A 101 -18.04 -9.97 9.31
CA VAL A 101 -17.75 -8.81 8.46
C VAL A 101 -18.49 -7.57 8.94
N ASN A 102 -19.76 -7.68 9.28
CA ASN A 102 -20.54 -6.58 9.81
C ASN A 102 -19.99 -6.12 11.17
N GLY A 103 -19.70 -7.05 12.08
CA GLY A 103 -19.15 -6.73 13.41
C GLY A 103 -17.78 -6.05 13.37
N ILE A 104 -16.95 -6.33 12.35
CA ILE A 104 -15.68 -5.61 12.13
C ILE A 104 -15.94 -4.27 11.47
N SER A 105 -16.85 -4.21 10.50
CA SER A 105 -17.13 -2.99 9.72
C SER A 105 -17.80 -1.89 10.53
N ASP A 106 -18.62 -2.26 11.53
CA ASP A 106 -19.31 -1.33 12.42
C ASP A 106 -18.38 -0.59 13.39
N ARG A 107 -17.12 -1.03 13.51
CA ARG A 107 -16.15 -0.31 14.32
C ARG A 107 -15.82 1.02 13.65
N GLN A 108 -16.27 2.10 14.29
CA GLN A 108 -15.93 3.46 13.90
C GLN A 108 -14.52 3.80 14.39
N PHE A 109 -13.83 4.63 13.64
CA PHE A 109 -12.55 5.22 14.02
C PHE A 109 -12.65 6.73 13.89
N ASP A 110 -12.10 7.43 14.86
CA ASP A 110 -11.94 8.88 14.79
C ASP A 110 -10.57 9.22 14.22
N ILE A 111 -10.57 10.13 13.26
CA ILE A 111 -9.33 10.67 12.71
C ILE A 111 -8.96 11.89 13.54
N LYS A 112 -7.78 11.85 14.17
CA LYS A 112 -7.22 12.97 14.91
C LYS A 112 -5.90 13.38 14.30
N ALA A 113 -5.80 14.62 13.85
CA ALA A 113 -4.57 15.21 13.37
C ALA A 113 -3.90 16.02 14.48
N TYR A 114 -2.57 15.96 14.53
CA TYR A 114 -1.76 16.74 15.44
C TYR A 114 -0.64 17.41 14.67
N SER A 115 -0.56 18.73 14.76
CA SER A 115 0.54 19.49 14.18
C SER A 115 1.85 19.16 14.92
N GLN A 116 2.89 18.80 14.14
CA GLN A 116 4.25 18.52 14.61
C GLN A 116 5.24 19.61 14.17
N ASP A 117 4.76 20.62 13.53
CA ASP A 117 5.49 21.81 13.13
C ASP A 117 5.95 22.57 14.39
N PRO A 118 7.20 23.08 14.44
CA PRO A 118 7.73 23.82 15.60
C PRO A 118 6.87 25.01 16.02
N TYR A 119 6.25 25.69 15.07
CA TYR A 119 5.33 26.81 15.35
C TYR A 119 4.07 26.33 16.05
N GLY A 120 3.47 25.25 15.56
CA GLY A 120 2.28 24.63 16.15
C GLY A 120 2.54 24.09 17.54
N VAL A 121 3.66 23.42 17.73
CA VAL A 121 4.07 22.92 19.06
C VAL A 121 4.28 24.06 20.04
N ASN A 122 4.98 25.13 19.64
CA ASN A 122 5.18 26.32 20.51
C ASN A 122 3.86 27.00 20.87
N LYS A 123 2.92 27.10 19.93
CA LYS A 123 1.60 27.67 20.19
C LYS A 123 0.80 26.84 21.19
N ARG A 124 0.86 25.50 21.06
CA ARG A 124 0.23 24.55 21.98
C ARG A 124 0.84 24.66 23.38
N THR A 125 2.16 24.73 23.47
CA THR A 125 2.89 24.86 24.74
C THR A 125 2.51 26.18 25.43
N LYS A 126 2.52 27.31 24.72
CA LYS A 126 2.14 28.62 25.28
C LYS A 126 0.70 28.62 25.77
N TYR A 127 -0.22 28.00 25.05
CA TYR A 127 -1.61 27.88 25.49
C TYR A 127 -1.71 27.03 26.77
N MET A 128 -1.02 25.91 26.83
CA MET A 128 -0.97 25.09 28.05
C MET A 128 -0.37 25.85 29.23
N GLU A 129 0.68 26.61 29.01
CA GLU A 129 1.30 27.47 30.06
C GLU A 129 0.35 28.57 30.53
N SER A 130 -0.45 29.18 29.64
CA SER A 130 -1.46 30.17 30.00
C SER A 130 -2.57 29.55 30.88
N LEU A 131 -3.04 28.35 30.54
CA LEU A 131 -4.02 27.63 31.35
C LEU A 131 -3.47 27.28 32.74
N ILE A 132 -2.24 26.79 32.81
CA ILE A 132 -1.58 26.49 34.09
C ILE A 132 -1.47 27.75 34.94
N ARG A 133 -1.13 28.90 34.34
CA ARG A 133 -1.07 30.19 35.02
C ARG A 133 -2.44 30.59 35.56
N ASP A 134 -3.47 30.51 34.73
CA ASP A 134 -4.83 30.86 35.15
C ASP A 134 -5.34 29.92 36.25
N MET A 135 -5.01 28.63 36.19
CA MET A 135 -5.32 27.68 37.27
C MET A 135 -4.63 28.01 38.59
N GLN A 136 -3.35 28.41 38.58
CA GLN A 136 -2.59 28.75 39.76
C GLN A 136 -3.01 30.09 40.38
N THR A 137 -3.46 31.03 39.54
CA THR A 137 -3.88 32.38 39.98
C THR A 137 -5.38 32.49 40.18
N LYS A 138 -6.12 31.39 40.14
CA LYS A 138 -7.60 31.37 40.16
C LYS A 138 -8.17 32.15 41.37
N GLU A 139 -7.70 31.85 42.57
CA GLU A 139 -8.18 32.52 43.82
C GLU A 139 -7.91 34.02 43.79
N LEU A 140 -6.76 34.43 43.23
CA LEU A 140 -6.37 35.85 43.12
C LEU A 140 -7.23 36.54 42.05
N ASN A 141 -7.57 35.89 40.99
CA ASN A 141 -8.39 36.42 39.93
C ASN A 141 -9.85 36.55 40.38
N GLU A 142 -10.39 35.58 41.12
CA GLU A 142 -11.75 35.67 41.73
C GLU A 142 -11.84 36.82 42.74
N PHE A 143 -10.79 37.05 43.53
CA PHE A 143 -10.71 38.21 44.45
C PHE A 143 -10.66 39.55 43.68
N ALA A 144 -9.85 39.63 42.62
CA ALA A 144 -9.75 40.85 41.80
C ALA A 144 -11.06 41.17 41.05
N GLU A 145 -11.78 40.19 40.63
CA GLU A 145 -13.10 40.36 40.00
C GLU A 145 -14.16 40.84 41.01
N ALA A 146 -14.14 40.27 42.23
CA ALA A 146 -15.07 40.62 43.27
C ALA A 146 -14.87 42.06 43.83
N GLU A 147 -13.61 42.48 44.02
CA GLU A 147 -13.27 43.79 44.64
C GLU A 147 -13.13 44.92 43.59
N PHE A 148 -12.58 44.63 42.42
CA PHE A 148 -12.22 45.63 41.42
C PHE A 148 -13.01 45.51 40.10
N GLY A 149 -13.81 44.44 39.94
CA GLY A 149 -14.54 44.20 38.70
C GLY A 149 -13.65 43.95 37.47
N VAL A 150 -12.40 43.55 37.68
CA VAL A 150 -11.40 43.31 36.65
C VAL A 150 -11.15 41.80 36.49
N ASN A 151 -11.44 41.31 35.33
CA ASN A 151 -11.11 39.93 35.00
C ASN A 151 -9.66 39.85 34.50
N LEU A 152 -8.79 39.10 35.21
CA LEU A 152 -7.37 38.89 34.89
C LEU A 152 -7.09 37.57 34.19
N PHE A 153 -8.13 36.74 33.95
CA PHE A 153 -7.94 35.50 33.21
C PHE A 153 -7.59 35.78 31.75
N GLU A 154 -6.59 35.08 31.24
CA GLU A 154 -6.25 35.07 29.81
C GLU A 154 -7.23 34.18 29.02
N ASN A 155 -7.83 33.18 29.68
CA ASN A 155 -8.77 32.21 29.08
C ASN A 155 -10.16 32.33 29.72
N ASN A 156 -11.17 31.68 29.11
CA ASN A 156 -12.53 31.72 29.63
C ASN A 156 -12.61 30.97 30.98
N PRO A 157 -13.00 31.61 32.10
CA PRO A 157 -13.03 30.99 33.43
C PRO A 157 -14.01 29.81 33.52
N GLU A 158 -15.07 29.76 32.70
CA GLU A 158 -16.05 28.66 32.70
C GLU A 158 -15.49 27.36 32.17
N THR A 159 -14.50 27.42 31.26
CA THR A 159 -13.85 26.25 30.63
C THR A 159 -12.50 25.91 31.22
N LEU A 160 -12.10 26.61 32.33
CA LEU A 160 -10.81 26.41 32.93
C LEU A 160 -10.74 25.05 33.66
N PRO A 161 -9.74 24.19 33.35
CA PRO A 161 -9.55 22.92 34.04
C PRO A 161 -9.27 23.13 35.53
N LYS A 162 -9.82 22.27 36.38
CA LYS A 162 -9.64 22.35 37.83
C LYS A 162 -8.40 21.60 38.31
N ASN A 163 -8.04 20.52 37.61
CA ASN A 163 -6.93 19.63 37.99
C ASN A 163 -6.05 19.36 36.76
N LYS A 164 -4.85 18.85 37.05
CA LYS A 164 -3.89 18.45 35.99
C LYS A 164 -4.47 17.38 35.06
N GLU A 165 -5.27 16.47 35.59
CA GLU A 165 -5.93 15.42 34.78
C GLU A 165 -6.96 16.03 33.83
N GLU A 166 -7.76 17.01 34.30
CA GLU A 166 -8.69 17.76 33.47
C GLU A 166 -7.96 18.60 32.41
N LEU A 167 -6.79 19.16 32.75
CA LEU A 167 -5.94 19.87 31.79
C LEU A 167 -5.46 18.95 30.70
N ASP A 168 -5.00 17.74 31.02
CA ASP A 168 -4.57 16.77 30.03
C ASP A 168 -5.74 16.36 29.10
N VAL A 169 -6.91 16.14 29.66
CA VAL A 169 -8.14 15.84 28.91
C VAL A 169 -8.53 17.02 28.01
N HIS A 170 -8.51 18.26 28.54
CA HIS A 170 -8.79 19.47 27.76
C HIS A 170 -7.84 19.63 26.58
N MET A 171 -6.52 19.42 26.80
CA MET A 171 -5.48 19.50 25.77
C MET A 171 -5.59 18.39 24.72
N GLN A 172 -6.22 17.27 25.05
CA GLN A 172 -6.43 16.17 24.10
C GLN A 172 -7.74 16.28 23.32
N LEU A 173 -8.81 16.77 23.96
CA LEU A 173 -10.15 16.74 23.39
C LEU A 173 -10.62 18.12 22.88
N SER A 174 -10.31 19.20 23.62
CA SER A 174 -10.87 20.52 23.36
C SER A 174 -9.92 21.43 22.58
N TYR A 175 -8.60 21.32 22.83
CA TYR A 175 -7.62 22.15 22.15
C TYR A 175 -7.29 21.59 20.79
N LYS A 176 -7.64 22.33 19.76
CA LYS A 176 -7.28 22.03 18.37
C LYS A 176 -6.89 23.29 17.62
N GLN A 177 -5.83 23.19 16.84
CA GLN A 177 -5.44 24.28 15.94
C GLN A 177 -6.26 24.23 14.65
N GLN A 178 -6.43 25.37 14.00
CA GLN A 178 -7.17 25.45 12.73
C GLN A 178 -6.59 24.54 11.65
N VAL A 179 -5.26 24.38 11.62
CA VAL A 179 -4.57 23.48 10.69
C VAL A 179 -4.95 22.02 10.94
N GLU A 180 -4.98 21.61 12.23
CA GLU A 180 -5.37 20.24 12.62
C GLU A 180 -6.84 19.95 12.25
N LEU A 181 -7.73 20.90 12.46
CA LEU A 181 -9.12 20.78 12.04
C LEU A 181 -9.29 20.70 10.52
N ALA A 182 -8.52 21.52 9.79
CA ALA A 182 -8.52 21.48 8.32
C ALA A 182 -7.99 20.15 7.78
N GLU A 183 -6.95 19.60 8.39
CA GLU A 183 -6.40 18.27 8.05
C GLU A 183 -7.41 17.14 8.32
N GLU A 184 -8.08 17.17 9.49
CA GLU A 184 -9.14 16.20 9.82
C GLU A 184 -10.29 16.25 8.83
N GLN A 185 -10.77 17.46 8.50
CA GLN A 185 -11.83 17.66 7.52
C GLN A 185 -11.40 17.21 6.12
N ALA A 186 -10.18 17.54 5.70
CA ALA A 186 -9.66 17.13 4.41
C ALA A 186 -9.58 15.59 4.29
N LEU A 187 -9.13 14.91 5.34
CA LEU A 187 -9.08 13.45 5.37
C LEU A 187 -10.48 12.83 5.33
N ASN A 188 -11.44 13.37 6.08
CA ASN A 188 -12.82 12.90 6.06
C ASN A 188 -13.44 13.06 4.67
N VAL A 189 -13.32 14.25 4.05
CA VAL A 189 -13.82 14.51 2.69
C VAL A 189 -13.16 13.57 1.66
N LEU A 190 -11.87 13.30 1.82
CA LEU A 190 -11.15 12.35 0.96
C LEU A 190 -11.69 10.93 1.10
N LEU A 191 -11.91 10.46 2.32
CA LEU A 191 -12.44 9.13 2.57
C LEU A 191 -13.88 8.97 2.05
N ASP A 192 -14.72 9.98 2.28
CA ASP A 192 -16.09 9.99 1.78
C ASP A 192 -16.12 10.02 0.25
N GLY A 193 -15.30 10.87 -0.37
CA GLY A 193 -15.16 10.97 -1.82
C GLY A 193 -14.72 9.66 -2.48
N ASN A 194 -13.87 8.90 -1.81
CA ASN A 194 -13.42 7.59 -2.25
C ASN A 194 -14.38 6.45 -1.88
N LYS A 195 -15.47 6.72 -1.19
CA LYS A 195 -16.42 5.70 -0.69
C LYS A 195 -15.68 4.62 0.13
N TYR A 196 -14.80 5.06 1.03
CA TYR A 196 -13.89 4.20 1.77
C TYR A 196 -14.61 3.12 2.59
N ASP A 197 -15.83 3.37 3.07
CA ASP A 197 -16.63 2.38 3.81
C ASP A 197 -16.94 1.14 2.97
N LEU A 198 -17.21 1.31 1.67
CA LEU A 198 -17.42 0.18 0.76
C LEU A 198 -16.14 -0.60 0.52
N ILE A 199 -15.01 0.10 0.37
CA ILE A 199 -13.67 -0.51 0.22
C ILE A 199 -13.33 -1.29 1.49
N LYS A 200 -13.51 -0.68 2.67
CA LYS A 200 -13.29 -1.29 3.98
C LYS A 200 -14.10 -2.57 4.15
N ARG A 201 -15.41 -2.52 3.82
CA ARG A 201 -16.28 -3.69 3.91
C ARG A 201 -15.81 -4.82 2.99
N ARG A 202 -15.40 -4.50 1.77
CA ARG A 202 -14.89 -5.49 0.81
C ARG A 202 -13.56 -6.09 1.27
N CYS A 203 -12.64 -5.29 1.78
CA CYS A 203 -11.39 -5.77 2.38
C CYS A 203 -11.65 -6.68 3.60
N ASN A 204 -12.59 -6.31 4.48
CA ASN A 204 -12.95 -7.11 5.64
C ASN A 204 -13.55 -8.47 5.23
N TYR A 205 -14.36 -8.48 4.15
CA TYR A 205 -14.87 -9.71 3.58
C TYR A 205 -13.74 -10.61 3.08
N ASP A 206 -12.77 -10.05 2.34
CA ASP A 206 -11.63 -10.82 1.84
C ASP A 206 -10.70 -11.30 2.96
N ILE A 207 -10.42 -10.49 3.97
CA ILE A 207 -9.64 -10.90 5.13
C ILE A 207 -10.33 -12.08 5.88
N THR A 208 -11.65 -12.03 5.95
CA THR A 208 -12.42 -13.10 6.61
C THR A 208 -12.44 -14.37 5.77
N THR A 209 -12.64 -14.27 4.45
CA THR A 209 -12.84 -15.42 3.55
C THR A 209 -11.53 -16.01 3.05
N ILE A 210 -10.60 -15.19 2.56
CA ILE A 210 -9.34 -15.63 1.94
C ILE A 210 -8.11 -15.35 2.81
N GLY A 211 -8.26 -14.55 3.88
CA GLY A 211 -7.19 -14.27 4.85
C GLY A 211 -6.28 -13.10 4.48
N ILE A 212 -6.52 -12.41 3.36
CA ILE A 212 -5.70 -11.29 2.88
C ILE A 212 -6.59 -10.18 2.34
N GLY A 213 -6.23 -8.93 2.64
CA GLY A 213 -6.87 -7.74 2.11
C GLY A 213 -5.84 -6.80 1.49
N ALA A 214 -6.22 -6.09 0.43
CA ALA A 214 -5.33 -5.17 -0.24
C ALA A 214 -6.06 -3.91 -0.72
N VAL A 215 -5.37 -2.77 -0.59
CA VAL A 215 -5.78 -1.48 -1.12
C VAL A 215 -4.59 -0.82 -1.81
N LYS A 216 -4.89 0.00 -2.83
CA LYS A 216 -3.90 0.79 -3.56
C LYS A 216 -4.17 2.26 -3.32
N ASN A 217 -3.12 2.99 -2.98
CA ASN A 217 -3.15 4.43 -2.83
C ASN A 217 -2.49 5.07 -4.06
N THR A 218 -3.24 5.87 -4.80
CA THR A 218 -2.74 6.61 -5.96
C THR A 218 -2.96 8.09 -5.77
N PHE A 219 -2.08 8.88 -6.35
CA PHE A 219 -2.22 10.33 -6.36
C PHE A 219 -2.05 10.85 -7.77
N THR A 220 -3.07 11.55 -8.27
CA THR A 220 -3.02 12.25 -9.54
C THR A 220 -3.34 13.72 -9.33
N LYS A 221 -2.75 14.62 -10.12
CA LYS A 221 -3.05 16.06 -10.01
C LYS A 221 -4.49 16.40 -10.35
N ALA A 222 -5.16 15.56 -11.15
CA ALA A 222 -6.52 15.78 -11.60
C ALA A 222 -7.57 15.30 -10.58
N GLU A 223 -7.32 14.15 -9.94
CA GLU A 223 -8.29 13.47 -9.06
C GLU A 223 -7.91 13.58 -7.57
N GLY A 224 -6.68 14.06 -7.28
CA GLY A 224 -6.14 14.08 -5.92
C GLY A 224 -5.71 12.69 -5.43
N ALA A 225 -5.82 12.45 -4.14
CA ALA A 225 -5.52 11.16 -3.54
C ALA A 225 -6.73 10.22 -3.68
N LYS A 226 -6.47 9.03 -4.22
CA LYS A 226 -7.47 8.01 -4.49
C LYS A 226 -7.09 6.71 -3.78
N VAL A 227 -8.04 6.12 -3.10
CA VAL A 227 -7.92 4.81 -2.47
C VAL A 227 -8.76 3.82 -3.27
N GLU A 228 -8.14 2.77 -3.78
CA GLU A 228 -8.80 1.74 -4.58
C GLU A 228 -8.70 0.38 -3.90
N TYR A 229 -9.79 -0.38 -3.96
CA TYR A 229 -9.75 -1.78 -3.59
C TYR A 229 -8.98 -2.57 -4.66
N VAL A 230 -8.12 -3.46 -4.20
CA VAL A 230 -7.38 -4.39 -5.07
C VAL A 230 -7.79 -5.81 -4.72
N ASP A 231 -8.17 -6.58 -5.75
CA ASP A 231 -8.47 -8.00 -5.55
C ASP A 231 -7.18 -8.78 -5.29
N PRO A 232 -7.01 -9.41 -4.11
CA PRO A 232 -5.81 -10.19 -3.81
C PRO A 232 -5.55 -11.35 -4.76
N VAL A 233 -6.57 -11.84 -5.46
CA VAL A 233 -6.42 -12.88 -6.50
C VAL A 233 -5.55 -12.39 -7.66
N ASN A 234 -5.57 -11.08 -7.94
CA ASN A 234 -4.85 -10.46 -9.04
C ASN A 234 -3.49 -9.88 -8.63
N LEU A 235 -3.04 -10.12 -7.39
CA LEU A 235 -1.79 -9.60 -6.88
C LEU A 235 -0.65 -10.60 -6.98
N VAL A 236 0.52 -10.07 -7.32
CA VAL A 236 1.83 -10.74 -7.26
C VAL A 236 2.73 -9.94 -6.33
N TRP A 237 3.43 -10.63 -5.44
CA TRP A 237 4.36 -9.98 -4.50
C TRP A 237 5.60 -10.82 -4.25
N SER A 238 6.70 -10.20 -3.84
CA SER A 238 7.91 -10.91 -3.42
C SER A 238 7.64 -11.76 -2.17
N TYR A 239 8.49 -12.75 -1.93
CA TYR A 239 8.38 -13.55 -0.71
C TYR A 239 8.45 -12.63 0.53
N THR A 240 7.55 -12.86 1.47
CA THR A 240 7.50 -12.18 2.76
C THR A 240 7.02 -13.14 3.84
N ASP A 241 7.44 -12.90 5.06
CA ASP A 241 6.93 -13.55 6.28
C ASP A 241 6.21 -12.53 7.20
N SER A 242 6.25 -11.24 6.83
CA SER A 242 5.58 -10.17 7.57
C SER A 242 4.10 -10.10 7.24
N PRO A 243 3.18 -10.13 8.23
CA PRO A 243 1.76 -9.96 8.02
C PRO A 243 1.36 -8.63 7.38
N TYR A 244 2.22 -7.62 7.44
CA TYR A 244 2.01 -6.27 6.90
C TYR A 244 2.71 -6.02 5.56
N PHE A 245 3.46 -7.00 5.04
CA PHE A 245 4.17 -6.90 3.76
C PHE A 245 5.14 -5.71 3.67
N ASP A 246 5.78 -5.34 4.78
CA ASP A 246 6.69 -4.20 4.82
C ASP A 246 8.05 -4.49 4.16
N ASP A 247 8.43 -5.76 4.08
CA ASP A 247 9.72 -6.28 3.58
C ASP A 247 9.72 -6.61 2.07
N ILE A 248 8.57 -6.47 1.39
CA ILE A 248 8.49 -6.77 -0.05
C ILE A 248 9.27 -5.75 -0.88
N TYR A 249 9.94 -6.22 -1.94
CA TYR A 249 10.66 -5.35 -2.88
C TYR A 249 9.95 -5.19 -4.22
N TYR A 250 8.98 -6.01 -4.55
CA TYR A 250 8.05 -5.76 -5.66
C TYR A 250 6.63 -6.19 -5.32
N VAL A 251 5.71 -5.52 -5.95
CA VAL A 251 4.29 -5.88 -6.00
C VAL A 251 3.75 -5.56 -7.39
N GLY A 252 2.92 -6.43 -7.91
CA GLY A 252 2.24 -6.24 -9.19
C GLY A 252 0.77 -6.61 -9.10
N GLU A 253 -0.05 -5.91 -9.86
CA GLU A 253 -1.48 -6.13 -10.03
C GLU A 253 -1.79 -6.35 -11.51
N VAL A 254 -2.38 -7.48 -11.84
CA VAL A 254 -2.89 -7.75 -13.19
C VAL A 254 -4.35 -7.34 -13.25
N LYS A 255 -4.66 -6.31 -14.02
CA LYS A 255 -6.00 -5.75 -14.16
C LYS A 255 -6.46 -5.80 -15.62
N SER A 256 -7.70 -6.20 -15.85
CA SER A 256 -8.35 -6.06 -17.16
C SER A 256 -8.85 -4.63 -17.30
N VAL A 257 -8.36 -3.91 -18.31
CA VAL A 257 -8.65 -2.49 -18.56
C VAL A 257 -9.22 -2.33 -19.97
N HIS A 258 -10.24 -1.50 -20.11
CA HIS A 258 -10.77 -1.16 -21.42
C HIS A 258 -9.81 -0.26 -22.21
N LEU A 259 -9.74 -0.43 -23.53
CA LEU A 259 -8.89 0.37 -24.42
C LEU A 259 -9.14 1.89 -24.27
N ASN A 260 -10.38 2.30 -24.00
CA ASN A 260 -10.72 3.69 -23.77
C ASN A 260 -10.07 4.26 -22.48
N GLU A 261 -10.04 3.47 -21.40
CA GLU A 261 -9.39 3.86 -20.15
C GLU A 261 -7.88 3.90 -20.34
N LEU A 262 -7.31 2.92 -21.06
CA LEU A 262 -5.90 2.89 -21.38
C LEU A 262 -5.49 4.12 -22.21
N LYS A 263 -6.31 4.53 -23.19
CA LYS A 263 -6.08 5.75 -23.98
C LYS A 263 -6.17 7.01 -23.12
N LYS A 264 -7.09 7.06 -22.15
CA LYS A 264 -7.21 8.19 -21.22
C LYS A 264 -6.01 8.28 -20.29
N GLU A 265 -5.50 7.16 -19.80
CA GLU A 265 -4.32 7.08 -18.93
C GLU A 265 -3.02 7.40 -19.69
N PHE A 266 -2.92 6.92 -20.96
CA PHE A 266 -1.77 7.14 -21.85
C PHE A 266 -2.16 7.86 -23.14
N PRO A 267 -2.35 9.19 -23.11
CA PRO A 267 -2.82 9.97 -24.28
C PRO A 267 -1.89 9.91 -25.49
N TRP A 268 -0.62 9.57 -25.29
CA TRP A 268 0.41 9.47 -26.34
C TRP A 268 0.29 8.19 -27.21
N LEU A 269 -0.48 7.18 -26.78
CA LEU A 269 -0.71 5.99 -27.60
C LEU A 269 -1.47 6.36 -28.87
N THR A 270 -0.98 5.91 -30.01
CA THR A 270 -1.67 6.09 -31.30
C THR A 270 -2.80 5.08 -31.48
N ASN A 271 -3.70 5.32 -32.45
CA ASN A 271 -4.77 4.38 -32.74
C ASN A 271 -4.22 3.05 -33.30
N ASP A 272 -3.08 3.09 -33.97
CA ASP A 272 -2.44 1.89 -34.50
C ASP A 272 -1.78 1.08 -33.39
N ASP A 273 -1.16 1.75 -32.39
CA ASP A 273 -0.72 1.09 -31.16
C ASP A 273 -1.87 0.37 -30.43
N LEU A 274 -3.03 1.02 -30.33
CA LEU A 274 -4.20 0.41 -29.68
C LEU A 274 -4.72 -0.81 -30.42
N LYS A 275 -4.69 -0.80 -31.76
CA LYS A 275 -5.05 -1.98 -32.57
C LYS A 275 -4.07 -3.12 -32.39
N GLU A 276 -2.76 -2.82 -32.35
CA GLU A 276 -1.71 -3.80 -32.08
C GLU A 276 -1.90 -4.43 -30.70
N ILE A 277 -2.13 -3.61 -29.68
CA ILE A 277 -2.39 -4.04 -28.30
C ILE A 277 -3.64 -4.94 -28.22
N ALA A 278 -4.73 -4.55 -28.88
CA ALA A 278 -5.95 -5.35 -28.95
C ALA A 278 -5.70 -6.70 -29.64
N GLY A 279 -4.94 -6.69 -30.73
CA GLY A 279 -4.58 -7.92 -31.47
C GLY A 279 -3.71 -8.87 -30.63
N GLN A 280 -2.78 -8.35 -29.85
CA GLN A 280 -1.95 -9.14 -28.93
C GLN A 280 -2.78 -9.73 -27.78
N SER A 281 -3.75 -8.98 -27.25
CA SER A 281 -4.65 -9.43 -26.19
C SER A 281 -5.48 -10.64 -26.63
N VAL A 282 -6.07 -10.60 -27.81
CA VAL A 282 -6.84 -11.72 -28.36
C VAL A 282 -5.97 -12.96 -28.52
N SER A 283 -4.73 -12.82 -28.98
CA SER A 283 -3.78 -13.93 -29.11
C SER A 283 -3.39 -14.57 -27.77
N ASN A 284 -3.31 -13.76 -26.72
CA ASN A 284 -2.89 -14.20 -25.38
C ASN A 284 -4.06 -14.65 -24.48
N SER A 285 -5.30 -14.20 -24.78
CA SER A 285 -6.48 -14.52 -23.95
C SER A 285 -6.75 -16.02 -23.87
N GLY A 286 -6.51 -16.75 -24.95
CA GLY A 286 -6.65 -18.21 -24.97
C GLY A 286 -5.73 -18.98 -24.02
N PHE A 287 -4.60 -18.38 -23.60
CA PHE A 287 -3.64 -19.02 -22.72
C PHE A 287 -3.84 -18.64 -21.23
N TYR A 288 -4.29 -17.42 -20.97
CA TYR A 288 -4.34 -16.85 -19.63
C TYR A 288 -5.73 -16.80 -18.99
N ASN A 289 -6.80 -16.67 -19.78
CA ASN A 289 -8.17 -16.54 -19.27
C ASN A 289 -8.87 -17.88 -18.95
N ARG A 290 -8.32 -18.99 -19.39
CA ARG A 290 -8.96 -20.32 -19.26
C ARG A 290 -9.05 -20.88 -17.85
N THR A 291 -8.45 -20.24 -16.84
CA THR A 291 -8.24 -20.90 -15.55
C THR A 291 -9.29 -20.58 -14.50
N ILE A 292 -10.03 -19.47 -14.58
CA ILE A 292 -10.89 -19.04 -13.46
C ILE A 292 -12.32 -18.65 -13.89
N ASN A 293 -12.54 -18.13 -15.10
CA ASN A 293 -13.89 -17.74 -15.55
C ASN A 293 -14.24 -18.39 -16.89
N ASN A 294 -15.06 -19.42 -16.85
CA ASN A 294 -15.63 -20.06 -18.05
C ASN A 294 -16.70 -19.21 -18.75
N ASN A 295 -16.99 -18.00 -18.28
CA ASN A 295 -18.13 -17.18 -18.73
C ASN A 295 -17.76 -15.78 -19.21
N ASP A 296 -16.48 -15.40 -19.21
CA ASP A 296 -16.10 -14.11 -19.80
C ASP A 296 -16.05 -14.30 -21.33
N GLU A 297 -17.05 -13.76 -22.00
CA GLU A 297 -16.99 -13.48 -23.43
C GLU A 297 -15.75 -12.63 -23.66
N ASP A 298 -14.86 -13.09 -24.55
CA ASP A 298 -13.65 -12.36 -24.95
C ASP A 298 -14.05 -11.03 -25.57
N ASP A 299 -14.15 -9.98 -24.75
CA ASP A 299 -14.34 -8.64 -25.26
C ASP A 299 -13.02 -8.16 -25.85
N SER A 300 -12.99 -8.04 -27.17
CA SER A 300 -11.83 -7.55 -27.94
C SER A 300 -11.38 -6.14 -27.54
N ASN A 301 -12.18 -5.44 -26.74
CA ASN A 301 -11.90 -4.09 -26.25
C ASN A 301 -11.25 -4.05 -24.87
N THR A 302 -11.02 -5.21 -24.24
CA THR A 302 -10.34 -5.32 -22.95
C THR A 302 -8.93 -5.89 -23.08
N VAL A 303 -8.00 -5.34 -22.32
CA VAL A 303 -6.59 -5.73 -22.32
C VAL A 303 -6.14 -5.97 -20.89
N GLN A 304 -5.35 -7.03 -20.70
CA GLN A 304 -4.70 -7.26 -19.41
C GLN A 304 -3.45 -6.39 -19.27
N VAL A 305 -3.42 -5.60 -18.22
CA VAL A 305 -2.34 -4.66 -17.91
C VAL A 305 -1.76 -5.02 -16.55
N LEU A 306 -0.45 -5.13 -16.49
CA LEU A 306 0.30 -5.30 -15.26
C LEU A 306 0.74 -3.92 -14.76
N TYR A 307 0.16 -3.49 -13.63
CA TYR A 307 0.63 -2.35 -12.84
C TYR A 307 1.56 -2.86 -11.76
N PHE A 308 2.76 -2.32 -11.66
CA PHE A 308 3.72 -2.84 -10.68
C PHE A 308 4.57 -1.75 -10.05
N ASN A 309 4.95 -2.01 -8.82
CA ASN A 309 5.90 -1.21 -8.06
C ASN A 309 7.13 -2.05 -7.77
N TYR A 310 8.28 -1.45 -7.91
CA TYR A 310 9.58 -2.08 -7.64
C TYR A 310 10.41 -1.19 -6.73
N LYS A 311 10.84 -1.75 -5.61
CA LYS A 311 11.66 -1.07 -4.61
C LYS A 311 13.13 -1.44 -4.85
N THR A 312 13.97 -0.43 -4.93
CA THR A 312 15.41 -0.57 -5.03
C THR A 312 16.08 0.53 -4.20
N PHE A 313 17.37 0.68 -4.29
CA PHE A 313 18.09 1.73 -3.60
C PHE A 313 18.80 2.65 -4.59
N THR A 314 18.98 3.90 -4.20
CA THR A 314 19.80 4.91 -4.85
C THR A 314 20.85 5.38 -3.85
N ASN A 315 22.07 5.56 -4.30
CA ASN A 315 23.14 6.07 -3.46
C ASN A 315 23.25 7.58 -3.64
N GLU A 316 22.95 8.31 -2.59
CA GLU A 316 23.25 9.75 -2.56
C GLU A 316 24.67 9.95 -2.04
N VAL A 317 25.52 10.51 -2.91
CA VAL A 317 26.92 10.77 -2.61
C VAL A 317 27.14 12.28 -2.55
N TYR A 318 27.70 12.71 -1.45
CA TYR A 318 28.01 14.11 -1.21
C TYR A 318 29.52 14.29 -0.97
N LYS A 319 30.06 15.31 -1.61
CA LYS A 319 31.38 15.87 -1.30
C LYS A 319 31.22 16.87 -0.17
N VAL A 320 31.79 16.60 0.97
CA VAL A 320 31.90 17.54 2.08
C VAL A 320 33.27 18.20 2.01
N LYS A 321 33.29 19.51 1.89
CA LYS A 321 34.53 20.30 1.93
C LYS A 321 34.47 21.24 3.12
N GLU A 322 35.46 21.16 3.98
CA GLU A 322 35.68 22.16 5.03
C GLU A 322 36.36 23.40 4.44
N THR A 323 35.81 24.56 4.77
CA THR A 323 36.41 25.83 4.40
C THR A 323 37.40 26.29 5.47
N ALA A 324 38.35 27.17 5.11
CA ALA A 324 39.33 27.71 6.06
C ALA A 324 38.68 28.42 7.28
N THR A 325 37.40 28.76 7.19
CA THR A 325 36.60 29.36 8.27
C THR A 325 35.86 28.33 9.15
N GLY A 326 36.09 27.03 8.96
CA GLY A 326 35.44 25.96 9.72
C GLY A 326 33.98 25.64 9.27
N ALA A 327 33.49 26.29 8.21
CA ALA A 327 32.17 25.98 7.66
C ALA A 327 32.28 24.82 6.66
N SER A 328 31.35 23.84 6.74
CA SER A 328 31.26 22.72 5.82
C SER A 328 30.39 23.08 4.62
N LYS A 329 30.91 22.88 3.40
CA LYS A 329 30.15 22.99 2.15
C LYS A 329 29.86 21.61 1.62
N ILE A 330 28.57 21.27 1.46
CA ILE A 330 28.09 19.98 0.96
C ILE A 330 27.68 20.14 -0.50
N ILE A 331 28.24 19.31 -1.39
CA ILE A 331 28.00 19.35 -2.84
C ILE A 331 27.58 17.94 -3.27
N PRO A 332 26.41 17.76 -3.91
CA PRO A 332 25.99 16.46 -4.44
C PRO A 332 26.95 16.02 -5.55
N LYS A 333 27.24 14.74 -5.61
CA LYS A 333 28.10 14.09 -6.59
C LYS A 333 27.42 12.81 -7.11
N THR A 334 27.94 12.32 -8.24
CA THR A 334 27.55 11.02 -8.80
C THR A 334 28.09 9.87 -7.95
N ASP A 335 27.48 8.71 -8.07
CA ASP A 335 27.81 7.50 -7.31
C ASP A 335 29.29 7.06 -7.47
N GLU A 336 29.88 7.38 -8.62
CA GLU A 336 31.29 7.07 -8.94
C GLU A 336 32.30 7.96 -8.19
N PHE A 337 31.85 9.00 -7.48
CA PHE A 337 32.75 9.90 -6.77
C PHE A 337 33.45 9.17 -5.62
N ASN A 338 34.74 8.97 -5.75
CA ASN A 338 35.60 8.40 -4.72
C ASN A 338 36.91 9.20 -4.62
N PRO A 339 36.97 10.21 -3.73
CA PRO A 339 38.17 11.02 -3.56
C PRO A 339 39.30 10.15 -2.95
N PRO A 340 40.57 10.29 -3.39
CA PRO A 340 41.71 9.67 -2.73
C PRO A 340 41.81 10.14 -1.27
N GLU A 341 42.32 9.29 -0.38
CA GLU A 341 42.51 9.60 1.05
C GLU A 341 43.39 10.84 1.27
N GLU A 342 44.39 11.03 0.41
CA GLU A 342 45.28 12.20 0.41
C GLU A 342 44.51 13.54 0.29
N MET A 343 43.38 13.56 -0.42
CA MET A 343 42.54 14.78 -0.53
C MET A 343 41.87 15.16 0.78
N TYR A 344 41.66 14.22 1.68
CA TYR A 344 41.08 14.51 2.99
C TYR A 344 42.09 15.26 3.87
N GLU A 345 43.34 14.78 3.90
CA GLU A 345 44.41 15.40 4.71
C GLU A 345 44.82 16.78 4.18
N GLU A 346 44.88 16.92 2.86
CA GLU A 346 45.44 18.15 2.21
C GLU A 346 44.37 19.23 1.99
N TYR A 347 43.12 18.86 1.67
CA TYR A 347 42.07 19.81 1.27
C TYR A 347 40.81 19.76 2.11
N GLY A 348 40.71 18.95 3.15
CA GLY A 348 39.54 18.77 4.00
C GLY A 348 38.32 18.26 3.21
N ILE A 349 38.55 17.40 2.21
CA ILE A 349 37.50 16.85 1.37
C ILE A 349 37.15 15.42 1.82
N SER A 350 35.93 15.22 2.28
CA SER A 350 35.41 13.89 2.63
C SER A 350 34.23 13.48 1.77
N LYS A 351 34.01 12.18 1.69
CA LYS A 351 32.85 11.58 1.03
C LYS A 351 31.81 11.22 2.09
N LEU A 352 30.61 11.71 1.95
CA LEU A 352 29.45 11.25 2.68
C LEU A 352 28.56 10.49 1.69
N SER A 353 28.30 9.20 1.96
CA SER A 353 27.40 8.39 1.15
C SER A 353 26.26 7.86 2.00
N GLN A 354 25.06 7.97 1.47
CA GLN A 354 23.85 7.44 2.09
C GLN A 354 23.05 6.67 1.03
N SER A 355 22.65 5.45 1.35
CA SER A 355 21.75 4.67 0.49
C SER A 355 20.32 4.92 0.91
N LEU A 356 19.48 5.33 -0.04
CA LEU A 356 18.06 5.58 0.15
C LEU A 356 17.25 4.57 -0.65
N GLU A 357 16.23 4.00 -0.04
CA GLU A 357 15.25 3.23 -0.79
C GLU A 357 14.44 4.15 -1.71
N VAL A 358 14.24 3.69 -2.95
CA VAL A 358 13.43 4.37 -3.96
C VAL A 358 12.42 3.40 -4.56
N LEU A 359 11.27 3.94 -4.94
CA LEU A 359 10.18 3.20 -5.54
C LEU A 359 10.04 3.58 -7.01
N TYR A 360 10.06 2.60 -7.88
CA TYR A 360 9.73 2.76 -9.29
C TYR A 360 8.31 2.25 -9.55
N GLU A 361 7.60 2.96 -10.42
CA GLU A 361 6.28 2.60 -10.91
C GLU A 361 6.37 2.18 -12.37
N GLY A 362 5.84 1.01 -12.67
CA GLY A 362 5.78 0.50 -14.02
C GLY A 362 4.38 0.09 -14.43
N VAL A 363 4.10 0.23 -15.72
CA VAL A 363 2.89 -0.25 -16.36
C VAL A 363 3.28 -0.99 -17.62
N LYS A 364 2.88 -2.25 -17.74
CA LYS A 364 3.22 -3.13 -18.85
C LYS A 364 1.99 -3.85 -19.34
N ILE A 365 1.82 -3.96 -20.65
CA ILE A 365 0.82 -4.83 -21.24
C ILE A 365 1.29 -6.28 -21.10
N VAL A 366 0.42 -7.14 -20.63
CA VAL A 366 0.74 -8.57 -20.48
C VAL A 366 1.06 -9.16 -21.85
N GLY A 367 2.26 -9.77 -21.95
CA GLY A 367 2.77 -10.27 -23.24
C GLY A 367 3.22 -9.19 -24.23
N GLY A 368 3.09 -7.91 -23.90
CA GLY A 368 3.37 -6.77 -24.77
C GLY A 368 4.44 -5.82 -24.26
N LYS A 369 4.37 -4.58 -24.75
CA LYS A 369 5.33 -3.51 -24.44
C LYS A 369 5.09 -2.88 -23.08
N THR A 370 6.14 -2.32 -22.51
CA THR A 370 6.09 -1.48 -21.30
C THR A 370 5.64 -0.08 -21.69
N LEU A 371 4.58 0.41 -21.04
CA LEU A 371 4.00 1.73 -21.29
C LEU A 371 4.61 2.81 -20.41
N LYS A 372 4.92 2.48 -19.16
CA LYS A 372 5.45 3.42 -18.17
C LYS A 372 6.53 2.75 -17.33
N TRP A 373 7.60 3.48 -17.07
CA TRP A 373 8.59 3.17 -16.08
C TRP A 373 9.19 4.49 -15.58
N GLU A 374 8.84 4.85 -14.37
CA GLU A 374 9.24 6.13 -13.77
C GLU A 374 9.52 5.96 -12.28
N LEU A 375 10.36 6.84 -11.75
CA LEU A 375 10.51 7.00 -10.31
C LEU A 375 9.20 7.54 -9.72
N ALA A 376 8.68 6.90 -8.69
CA ALA A 376 7.46 7.35 -8.02
C ALA A 376 7.63 8.77 -7.47
N LYS A 377 6.73 9.67 -7.86
CA LYS A 377 6.82 11.11 -7.49
C LYS A 377 6.46 11.35 -6.02
N ASN A 378 5.56 10.51 -5.48
CA ASN A 378 5.00 10.66 -4.14
C ASN A 378 5.38 9.45 -3.26
N MET A 379 6.67 9.28 -3.00
CA MET A 379 7.14 8.21 -2.12
C MET A 379 6.79 8.53 -0.66
N ILE A 380 6.10 7.61 -0.02
CA ILE A 380 5.76 7.70 1.40
C ILE A 380 6.92 7.14 2.21
N ARG A 381 7.54 7.99 3.03
CA ARG A 381 8.64 7.61 3.92
C ARG A 381 8.16 7.60 5.36
N PRO A 382 8.48 6.54 6.15
CA PRO A 382 8.14 6.50 7.57
C PRO A 382 8.96 7.55 8.33
N LYS A 383 8.35 8.21 9.33
CA LYS A 383 9.04 9.22 10.16
C LYS A 383 10.19 8.65 11.00
N SER A 384 10.12 7.36 11.33
CA SER A 384 11.16 6.65 12.09
C SER A 384 12.43 6.40 11.29
N ASP A 385 12.32 6.30 9.96
CA ASP A 385 13.46 6.00 9.10
C ASP A 385 13.20 6.55 7.68
N TYR A 386 13.77 7.71 7.39
CA TYR A 386 13.64 8.38 6.10
C TYR A 386 14.38 7.67 4.96
N THR A 387 15.25 6.72 5.28
CA THR A 387 15.96 5.94 4.27
C THR A 387 15.06 4.89 3.61
N LYS A 388 13.98 4.50 4.28
CA LYS A 388 13.00 3.52 3.79
C LYS A 388 11.84 4.18 3.05
N THR A 389 11.24 3.43 2.14
CA THR A 389 10.01 3.85 1.46
C THR A 389 8.94 2.77 1.53
N LYS A 390 7.67 3.19 1.59
CA LYS A 390 6.52 2.28 1.56
C LYS A 390 6.03 2.09 0.14
N MET A 391 5.45 0.92 -0.13
CA MET A 391 4.75 0.65 -1.39
C MET A 391 3.46 1.45 -1.47
N ASN A 392 2.98 1.71 -2.70
CA ASN A 392 1.66 2.29 -2.92
C ASN A 392 0.52 1.29 -2.63
N TYR A 393 0.85 0.02 -2.51
CA TYR A 393 -0.07 -1.04 -2.12
C TYR A 393 0.07 -1.31 -0.63
N SER A 394 -1.05 -1.26 0.08
CA SER A 394 -1.15 -1.67 1.48
C SER A 394 -1.82 -3.04 1.52
N ILE A 395 -1.04 -4.06 1.84
CA ILE A 395 -1.49 -5.46 1.89
C ILE A 395 -1.39 -5.93 3.33
N VAL A 396 -2.39 -6.64 3.80
CA VAL A 396 -2.44 -7.19 5.16
C VAL A 396 -2.97 -8.62 5.12
N ALA A 397 -2.23 -9.54 5.74
CA ALA A 397 -2.65 -10.92 5.98
C ALA A 397 -2.45 -11.26 7.46
N PRO A 398 -3.44 -11.03 8.33
CA PRO A 398 -3.29 -11.15 9.79
C PRO A 398 -2.86 -12.53 10.27
N ARG A 399 -3.18 -13.57 9.50
CA ARG A 399 -2.85 -14.96 9.80
C ARG A 399 -1.90 -15.51 8.75
N MET A 400 -0.69 -14.96 8.71
CA MET A 400 0.37 -15.47 7.86
C MET A 400 1.43 -16.18 8.68
N TYR A 401 1.87 -17.34 8.20
CA TYR A 401 2.96 -18.10 8.79
C TYR A 401 3.81 -18.70 7.69
N LYS A 402 5.09 -18.38 7.67
CA LYS A 402 6.06 -18.84 6.66
C LYS A 402 5.56 -18.65 5.22
N GLY A 403 5.01 -17.47 4.92
CA GLY A 403 4.47 -17.15 3.61
C GLY A 403 3.15 -17.85 3.23
N ARG A 404 2.56 -18.66 4.13
CA ARG A 404 1.23 -19.25 3.94
C ARG A 404 0.18 -18.38 4.59
N ILE A 405 -0.85 -18.06 3.82
CA ILE A 405 -1.98 -17.25 4.26
C ILE A 405 -3.10 -18.19 4.69
N GLU A 406 -3.61 -18.00 5.90
CA GLU A 406 -4.75 -18.74 6.44
C GLU A 406 -5.92 -17.79 6.68
N SER A 407 -7.13 -18.24 6.33
CA SER A 407 -8.36 -17.51 6.59
C SER A 407 -9.14 -18.11 7.78
N ILE A 408 -10.20 -17.41 8.18
CA ILE A 408 -11.16 -17.96 9.17
C ILE A 408 -11.93 -19.13 8.55
N VAL A 409 -12.19 -19.05 7.25
CA VAL A 409 -12.98 -20.04 6.50
C VAL A 409 -12.15 -21.27 6.13
N SER A 410 -10.80 -21.16 6.06
CA SER A 410 -9.92 -22.28 5.71
C SER A 410 -9.69 -23.30 6.83
N ARG A 411 -10.18 -23.02 8.04
CA ARG A 411 -10.19 -23.93 9.19
C ARG A 411 -11.52 -24.63 9.30
#